data_04c910b5509ba91550524d4aed43d869
#
_entry.id   04c910b5509ba91550524d4aed43d869
#
_cell.length_a   1.000
_cell.length_b   1.000
_cell.length_c   1.000
_cell.angle_alpha   90.00
_cell.angle_beta   90.00
_cell.angle_gamma   90.00
#
_symmetry.space_group_name_H-M   'P 1'
#
loop_
_entity.id
_entity.type
_entity.pdbx_description
1 polymer ?
#
loop_
_entity_poly.entity_id
_entity_poly.type
_entity_poly.pdbx_seq_one_letter_code
_entity_poly.pdbx_strand_id
1 'polypeptide(L)'
;MLRYRFLSIALILATGMVLLVTGSGPSLSAQRPSRAALVIQTAPIGDQVDPSAARITRCISFSETSISGLELLARSGLKVVTWGGAVCRIEQTGCQYPSEPCFCQCLRPPCSYWSYWYWKDNRWMYSAIGSADHGVVDGSVEAWMWGNAETPPDTISFAEVCPPDSTPEPAPSTSTDTVDAPPIGQYLLFAGMALALLGGFWLTRRRTTSGPR
;
A
#
# COMPACT_ATOMS: atom_id res chain seq x y z
N MET A 1 -15.18 38.73 -52.76
CA MET A 1 -14.07 38.04 -52.06
C MET A 1 -13.87 38.49 -50.61
N LEU A 2 -14.50 39.54 -50.14
CA LEU A 2 -14.31 40.05 -48.76
C LEU A 2 -15.13 39.30 -47.70
N ARG A 3 -16.26 38.75 -48.07
CA ARG A 3 -17.16 38.04 -47.12
C ARG A 3 -16.65 36.70 -46.58
N TYR A 4 -15.78 36.01 -47.32
CA TYR A 4 -15.18 34.73 -46.88
C TYR A 4 -14.06 34.92 -45.83
N ARG A 5 -13.41 36.08 -45.80
CA ARG A 5 -12.34 36.33 -44.83
C ARG A 5 -12.86 36.57 -43.41
N PHE A 6 -14.06 37.13 -43.27
CA PHE A 6 -14.67 37.36 -41.96
C PHE A 6 -15.24 36.09 -41.34
N LEU A 7 -15.78 35.16 -42.15
CA LEU A 7 -16.25 33.87 -41.66
C LEU A 7 -15.12 32.98 -41.14
N SER A 8 -13.96 32.99 -41.77
CA SER A 8 -12.80 32.19 -41.34
C SER A 8 -12.20 32.68 -40.01
N ILE A 9 -12.22 33.97 -39.76
CA ILE A 9 -11.70 34.56 -38.51
C ILE A 9 -12.67 34.28 -37.35
N ALA A 10 -13.98 34.36 -37.60
CA ALA A 10 -14.98 34.05 -36.58
C ALA A 10 -14.99 32.58 -36.17
N LEU A 11 -14.68 31.65 -37.12
CA LEU A 11 -14.63 30.22 -36.84
C LEU A 11 -13.38 29.84 -36.00
N ILE A 12 -12.25 30.53 -36.22
CA ILE A 12 -11.01 30.31 -35.47
C ILE A 12 -11.13 30.84 -34.02
N LEU A 13 -11.87 31.91 -33.80
CA LEU A 13 -12.11 32.44 -32.44
C LEU A 13 -13.12 31.60 -31.66
N ALA A 14 -14.09 30.95 -32.32
CA ALA A 14 -15.05 30.09 -31.68
C ALA A 14 -14.44 28.75 -31.26
N THR A 15 -13.48 28.20 -31.99
CA THR A 15 -12.78 26.94 -31.62
C THR A 15 -11.74 27.14 -30.51
N GLY A 16 -11.21 28.34 -30.33
CA GLY A 16 -10.25 28.62 -29.26
C GLY A 16 -10.87 28.72 -27.85
N MET A 17 -12.18 28.95 -27.73
CA MET A 17 -12.86 29.18 -26.46
C MET A 17 -13.42 27.89 -25.81
N VAL A 18 -13.44 26.77 -26.52
CA VAL A 18 -13.99 25.50 -26.01
C VAL A 18 -12.96 24.67 -25.23
N LEU A 19 -11.67 25.01 -25.26
CA LEU A 19 -10.60 24.23 -24.61
C LEU A 19 -10.23 24.69 -23.19
N LEU A 20 -10.99 25.60 -22.59
CA LEU A 20 -10.78 26.06 -21.20
C LEU A 20 -11.79 25.47 -20.21
N VAL A 21 -12.46 24.37 -20.55
CA VAL A 21 -13.14 23.55 -19.54
C VAL A 21 -12.05 22.82 -18.76
N THR A 22 -11.57 23.49 -17.73
CA THR A 22 -10.70 22.95 -16.70
C THR A 22 -11.25 21.62 -16.22
N GLY A 23 -10.62 20.54 -16.65
CA GLY A 23 -10.85 19.24 -16.08
C GLY A 23 -10.42 19.25 -14.61
N SER A 24 -11.36 19.58 -13.72
CA SER A 24 -11.27 19.16 -12.33
C SER A 24 -11.38 17.64 -12.34
N GLY A 25 -10.25 16.96 -12.57
CA GLY A 25 -10.16 15.52 -12.42
C GLY A 25 -10.66 15.18 -11.02
N PRO A 26 -11.39 14.07 -10.85
CA PRO A 26 -11.76 13.61 -9.52
C PRO A 26 -10.47 13.50 -8.71
N SER A 27 -10.40 14.22 -7.60
CA SER A 27 -9.34 14.03 -6.62
C SER A 27 -9.42 12.56 -6.21
N LEU A 28 -8.44 11.75 -6.65
CA LEU A 28 -8.24 10.41 -6.14
C LEU A 28 -7.92 10.60 -4.65
N SER A 29 -8.96 10.55 -3.82
CA SER A 29 -8.79 10.45 -2.38
C SER A 29 -7.95 9.20 -2.14
N ALA A 30 -6.70 9.35 -1.72
CA ALA A 30 -5.86 8.22 -1.39
C ALA A 30 -6.57 7.45 -0.28
N GLN A 31 -7.12 6.29 -0.63
CA GLN A 31 -7.82 5.45 0.32
C GLN A 31 -6.79 4.97 1.34
N ARG A 32 -7.07 5.21 2.63
CA ARG A 32 -6.21 4.73 3.71
C ARG A 32 -6.05 3.22 3.57
N PRO A 33 -4.84 2.68 3.64
CA PRO A 33 -4.65 1.23 3.62
C PRO A 33 -5.35 0.58 4.82
N SER A 34 -5.93 -0.58 4.60
CA SER A 34 -6.45 -1.45 5.65
C SER A 34 -5.31 -1.90 6.57
N ARG A 35 -5.60 -2.08 7.86
CA ARG A 35 -4.60 -2.53 8.84
C ARG A 35 -5.17 -3.63 9.71
N ALA A 36 -4.34 -4.62 10.03
CA ALA A 36 -4.67 -5.67 10.99
C ALA A 36 -3.56 -5.84 12.02
N ALA A 37 -3.95 -6.14 13.24
CA ALA A 37 -3.05 -6.45 14.34
C ALA A 37 -2.72 -7.94 14.34
N LEU A 38 -1.42 -8.26 14.37
CA LEU A 38 -0.90 -9.60 14.47
C LEU A 38 -0.25 -9.81 15.84
N VAL A 39 -0.60 -10.90 16.49
CA VAL A 39 -0.04 -11.33 17.78
C VAL A 39 0.54 -12.74 17.63
N ILE A 40 1.79 -12.92 18.02
CA ILE A 40 2.44 -14.24 18.14
C ILE A 40 2.77 -14.45 19.60
N GLN A 41 2.32 -15.54 20.18
CA GLN A 41 2.53 -15.85 21.58
C GLN A 41 2.81 -17.33 21.78
N THR A 42 3.67 -17.64 22.74
CA THR A 42 3.91 -19.01 23.18
C THR A 42 3.23 -19.22 24.54
N ALA A 43 2.56 -20.36 24.73
CA ALA A 43 2.04 -20.73 26.03
C ALA A 43 3.20 -20.99 27.01
N PRO A 44 3.05 -20.64 28.29
CA PRO A 44 3.99 -21.09 29.31
C PRO A 44 4.04 -22.62 29.32
N ILE A 45 5.23 -23.19 29.31
CA ILE A 45 5.41 -24.64 29.43
C ILE A 45 5.51 -24.99 30.92
N GLY A 46 4.40 -25.48 31.51
CA GLY A 46 4.30 -25.80 32.94
C GLY A 46 4.33 -24.56 33.85
N ASP A 47 4.80 -24.72 35.10
CA ASP A 47 4.91 -23.62 36.09
C ASP A 47 6.07 -22.66 35.81
N GLN A 48 6.84 -22.90 34.75
CA GLN A 48 7.92 -22.04 34.31
C GLN A 48 7.33 -20.96 33.38
N VAL A 49 7.18 -19.76 33.92
CA VAL A 49 7.03 -18.59 33.10
C VAL A 49 8.35 -18.40 32.37
N ASP A 50 8.45 -18.92 31.14
CA ASP A 50 9.61 -18.62 30.29
C ASP A 50 9.60 -17.12 30.00
N PRO A 51 10.57 -16.36 30.53
CA PRO A 51 10.66 -14.94 30.21
C PRO A 51 10.94 -14.69 28.72
N SER A 52 11.29 -15.74 27.95
CA SER A 52 11.38 -15.72 26.50
C SER A 52 10.06 -16.04 25.79
N ALA A 53 8.96 -16.27 26.52
CA ALA A 53 7.59 -16.28 25.98
C ALA A 53 7.26 -14.87 25.46
N ALA A 54 8.14 -14.38 24.62
CA ALA A 54 8.08 -13.03 24.07
C ALA A 54 6.87 -12.96 23.14
N ARG A 55 5.87 -12.24 23.60
CA ARG A 55 4.80 -11.81 22.70
C ARG A 55 5.38 -10.91 21.63
N ILE A 56 5.22 -11.31 20.38
CA ILE A 56 5.56 -10.48 19.22
C ILE A 56 4.24 -9.86 18.70
N THR A 57 4.22 -8.57 18.53
CA THR A 57 3.09 -7.87 17.91
C THR A 57 3.56 -7.13 16.66
N ARG A 58 2.70 -7.08 15.64
CA ARG A 58 2.94 -6.34 14.39
C ARG A 58 1.65 -5.71 13.90
N CYS A 59 1.72 -4.48 13.45
CA CYS A 59 0.65 -3.84 12.68
C CYS A 59 0.97 -4.01 11.20
N ILE A 60 0.10 -4.70 10.48
CA ILE A 60 0.29 -5.01 9.07
C ILE A 60 -0.68 -4.20 8.23
N SER A 61 -0.16 -3.45 7.28
CA SER A 61 -0.96 -2.68 6.33
C SER A 61 -1.13 -3.45 5.01
N PHE A 62 -2.31 -3.35 4.41
CA PHE A 62 -2.62 -3.97 3.12
C PHE A 62 -3.63 -3.09 2.34
N SER A 63 -3.64 -3.25 1.01
CA SER A 63 -4.48 -2.46 0.10
C SER A 63 -5.76 -3.19 -0.31
N GLU A 64 -5.80 -4.50 -0.09
CA GLU A 64 -6.93 -5.36 -0.41
C GLU A 64 -8.09 -5.15 0.57
N THR A 65 -9.29 -5.50 0.17
CA THR A 65 -10.46 -5.45 1.07
C THR A 65 -10.40 -6.53 2.15
N SER A 66 -9.71 -7.64 1.87
CA SER A 66 -9.47 -8.74 2.79
C SER A 66 -8.25 -9.54 2.32
N ILE A 67 -7.49 -10.06 3.27
CA ILE A 67 -6.41 -11.04 3.04
C ILE A 67 -6.66 -12.26 3.92
N SER A 68 -5.96 -13.38 3.68
CA SER A 68 -6.05 -14.51 4.62
C SER A 68 -5.19 -14.27 5.88
N GLY A 69 -5.54 -14.95 6.98
CA GLY A 69 -4.69 -14.95 8.17
C GLY A 69 -3.28 -15.41 7.87
N LEU A 70 -3.11 -16.47 7.05
CA LEU A 70 -1.78 -16.95 6.64
C LEU A 70 -0.99 -15.89 5.87
N GLU A 71 -1.65 -15.15 5.01
CA GLU A 71 -1.02 -14.05 4.28
C GLU A 71 -0.65 -12.89 5.20
N LEU A 72 -1.49 -12.56 6.19
CA LEU A 72 -1.15 -11.58 7.23
C LEU A 72 0.16 -11.97 7.94
N LEU A 73 0.30 -13.25 8.32
CA LEU A 73 1.52 -13.77 8.92
C LEU A 73 2.72 -13.67 7.98
N ALA A 74 2.55 -14.02 6.70
CA ALA A 74 3.62 -13.93 5.71
C ALA A 74 4.12 -12.49 5.52
N ARG A 75 3.25 -11.49 5.61
CA ARG A 75 3.59 -10.06 5.50
C ARG A 75 4.23 -9.47 6.77
N SER A 76 4.29 -10.24 7.85
CA SER A 76 4.83 -9.75 9.14
C SER A 76 6.34 -9.52 9.17
N GLY A 77 7.07 -10.03 8.18
CA GLY A 77 8.53 -10.04 8.14
C GLY A 77 9.17 -11.08 9.07
N LEU A 78 8.37 -11.91 9.75
CA LEU A 78 8.86 -13.02 10.57
C LEU A 78 9.29 -14.19 9.69
N LYS A 79 10.20 -15.01 10.19
CA LYS A 79 10.61 -16.28 9.54
C LYS A 79 9.51 -17.30 9.80
N VAL A 80 8.79 -17.70 8.77
CA VAL A 80 7.68 -18.65 8.87
C VAL A 80 7.94 -19.86 8.01
N VAL A 81 7.70 -21.06 8.55
CA VAL A 81 7.71 -22.32 7.80
C VAL A 81 6.32 -22.90 7.82
N THR A 82 5.79 -23.22 6.64
CA THR A 82 4.42 -23.73 6.47
C THR A 82 4.40 -25.03 5.69
N TRP A 83 3.35 -25.82 5.88
CA TRP A 83 3.05 -27.01 5.10
C TRP A 83 1.54 -27.21 4.99
N GLY A 84 1.01 -27.30 3.75
CA GLY A 84 -0.41 -27.56 3.51
C GLY A 84 -1.36 -26.54 4.17
N GLY A 85 -0.95 -25.27 4.29
CA GLY A 85 -1.74 -24.22 4.96
C GLY A 85 -1.56 -24.18 6.49
N ALA A 86 -0.90 -25.18 7.10
CA ALA A 86 -0.53 -25.16 8.51
C ALA A 86 0.80 -24.42 8.74
N VAL A 87 0.92 -23.78 9.89
CA VAL A 87 2.17 -23.16 10.34
C VAL A 87 2.97 -24.17 11.15
N CYS A 88 4.17 -24.51 10.68
CA CYS A 88 5.08 -25.44 11.34
C CYS A 88 5.99 -24.73 12.33
N ARG A 89 6.52 -23.55 11.94
CA ARG A 89 7.44 -22.75 12.75
C ARG A 89 7.27 -21.27 12.51
N ILE A 90 7.35 -20.49 13.57
CA ILE A 90 7.50 -19.04 13.54
C ILE A 90 8.77 -18.70 14.32
N GLU A 91 9.72 -17.99 13.67
CA GLU A 91 11.04 -17.67 14.18
C GLU A 91 11.76 -18.96 14.68
N GLN A 92 12.03 -19.07 15.96
CA GLN A 92 12.72 -20.20 16.56
C GLN A 92 11.76 -21.24 17.17
N THR A 93 10.47 -20.95 17.23
CA THR A 93 9.47 -21.82 17.88
C THR A 93 8.72 -22.67 16.87
N GLY A 94 8.61 -23.96 17.14
CA GLY A 94 7.90 -24.93 16.30
C GLY A 94 8.80 -26.01 15.70
N CYS A 95 8.27 -26.69 14.69
CA CYS A 95 8.87 -27.86 14.07
C CYS A 95 9.69 -27.52 12.81
N GLN A 96 10.82 -28.20 12.61
CA GLN A 96 11.79 -27.93 11.54
C GLN A 96 11.44 -28.63 10.22
N TYR A 97 10.25 -28.33 9.68
CA TYR A 97 9.88 -28.90 8.39
C TYR A 97 10.82 -28.43 7.26
N PRO A 98 11.24 -29.29 6.32
CA PRO A 98 10.85 -30.70 6.10
C PRO A 98 11.72 -31.72 6.82
N SER A 99 12.75 -31.34 7.60
CA SER A 99 13.63 -32.29 8.28
C SER A 99 12.89 -33.09 9.38
N GLU A 100 11.80 -32.54 9.89
CA GLU A 100 10.87 -33.22 10.81
C GLU A 100 9.41 -32.89 10.40
N PRO A 101 8.42 -33.67 10.85
CA PRO A 101 7.00 -33.41 10.57
C PRO A 101 6.58 -32.01 11.06
N CYS A 102 5.65 -31.34 10.34
CA CYS A 102 5.10 -30.03 10.76
C CYS A 102 4.47 -30.06 12.15
N PHE A 103 3.90 -31.18 12.55
CA PHE A 103 3.32 -31.43 13.87
C PHE A 103 4.22 -32.35 14.71
N CYS A 104 5.52 -32.06 14.77
CA CYS A 104 6.51 -32.90 15.43
C CYS A 104 6.23 -33.14 16.92
N GLN A 105 5.52 -32.23 17.60
CA GLN A 105 5.15 -32.35 18.99
C GLN A 105 3.73 -32.89 19.20
N CYS A 106 3.10 -33.44 18.16
CA CYS A 106 1.78 -34.06 18.21
C CYS A 106 1.82 -35.58 18.05
N LEU A 107 2.97 -36.20 18.16
CA LEU A 107 3.08 -37.67 18.09
C LEU A 107 2.44 -38.40 19.30
N ARG A 108 2.33 -37.70 20.43
CA ARG A 108 1.67 -38.17 21.68
C ARG A 108 1.09 -36.95 22.42
N PRO A 109 -0.02 -37.12 23.17
CA PRO A 109 -0.52 -36.10 24.10
C PRO A 109 0.48 -35.77 25.23
N PRO A 110 0.58 -34.52 25.70
CA PRO A 110 -0.10 -33.33 25.12
C PRO A 110 0.51 -32.89 23.78
N CYS A 111 -0.35 -32.48 22.87
CA CYS A 111 0.05 -31.97 21.53
C CYS A 111 0.33 -30.48 21.60
N SER A 112 1.48 -30.05 21.08
CA SER A 112 1.79 -28.62 20.90
C SER A 112 1.97 -28.26 19.44
N TYR A 113 1.29 -27.24 19.01
CA TYR A 113 1.30 -26.74 17.62
C TYR A 113 0.92 -25.27 17.58
N TRP A 114 1.08 -24.60 16.43
CA TRP A 114 0.61 -23.27 16.19
C TRP A 114 -0.89 -23.26 15.92
N SER A 115 -1.67 -22.85 16.92
CA SER A 115 -3.11 -22.64 16.81
C SER A 115 -3.40 -21.21 16.38
N TYR A 116 -4.44 -21.03 15.55
CA TYR A 116 -4.84 -19.74 15.03
C TYR A 116 -6.12 -19.25 15.69
N TRP A 117 -6.09 -17.96 16.10
CA TRP A 117 -7.15 -17.29 16.84
C TRP A 117 -7.45 -15.94 16.22
N TYR A 118 -8.70 -15.51 16.33
CA TYR A 118 -9.14 -14.19 15.92
C TYR A 118 -10.02 -13.56 16.99
N TRP A 119 -9.93 -12.22 17.10
CA TRP A 119 -10.71 -11.47 18.07
C TRP A 119 -12.08 -11.14 17.50
N LYS A 120 -13.15 -11.57 18.18
CA LYS A 120 -14.54 -11.29 17.80
C LYS A 120 -15.44 -11.26 19.04
N ASP A 121 -16.41 -10.35 19.04
CA ASP A 121 -17.39 -10.22 20.12
C ASP A 121 -16.72 -10.12 21.51
N ASN A 122 -15.65 -9.33 21.57
CA ASN A 122 -14.85 -9.07 22.78
C ASN A 122 -14.20 -10.31 23.42
N ARG A 123 -13.87 -11.31 22.61
CA ARG A 123 -13.18 -12.54 23.04
C ARG A 123 -12.36 -13.16 21.91
N TRP A 124 -11.38 -13.97 22.30
CA TRP A 124 -10.66 -14.81 21.36
C TRP A 124 -11.51 -15.99 20.90
N MET A 125 -11.51 -16.24 19.61
CA MET A 125 -12.16 -17.37 18.96
C MET A 125 -11.11 -18.23 18.29
N TYR A 126 -11.07 -19.51 18.63
CA TYR A 126 -10.25 -20.49 17.91
C TYR A 126 -10.82 -20.70 16.50
N SER A 127 -9.95 -20.67 15.49
CA SER A 127 -10.38 -20.90 14.11
C SER A 127 -10.35 -22.39 13.77
N ALA A 128 -11.52 -22.97 13.61
CA ALA A 128 -11.67 -24.36 13.17
C ALA A 128 -11.31 -24.58 11.69
N ILE A 129 -11.28 -23.49 10.89
CA ILE A 129 -10.94 -23.55 9.46
C ILE A 129 -9.46 -23.20 9.19
N GLY A 130 -8.71 -22.86 10.23
CA GLY A 130 -7.32 -22.45 10.11
C GLY A 130 -7.16 -21.00 9.60
N SER A 131 -5.91 -20.60 9.39
CA SER A 131 -5.57 -19.23 8.99
C SER A 131 -5.60 -19.01 7.47
N ALA A 132 -5.48 -20.07 6.69
CA ALA A 132 -5.48 -19.96 5.22
C ALA A 132 -6.85 -19.55 4.66
N ASP A 133 -7.91 -20.01 5.29
CA ASP A 133 -9.30 -19.81 4.86
C ASP A 133 -10.04 -18.72 5.66
N HIS A 134 -9.41 -18.17 6.72
CA HIS A 134 -9.98 -17.08 7.49
C HIS A 134 -9.69 -15.72 6.87
N GLY A 135 -10.75 -14.92 6.64
CA GLY A 135 -10.63 -13.58 6.06
C GLY A 135 -10.33 -12.51 7.11
N VAL A 136 -9.26 -11.77 6.90
CA VAL A 136 -8.81 -10.64 7.73
C VAL A 136 -9.15 -9.33 7.01
N VAL A 137 -9.81 -8.42 7.72
CA VAL A 137 -10.24 -7.11 7.22
C VAL A 137 -9.61 -5.97 8.02
N ASP A 138 -9.87 -4.74 7.63
CA ASP A 138 -9.43 -3.57 8.40
C ASP A 138 -9.94 -3.62 9.84
N GLY A 139 -9.03 -3.38 10.81
CA GLY A 139 -9.34 -3.42 12.24
C GLY A 139 -9.31 -4.80 12.88
N SER A 140 -9.08 -5.88 12.13
CA SER A 140 -8.95 -7.25 12.68
C SER A 140 -7.79 -7.36 13.66
N VAL A 141 -7.95 -8.25 14.67
CA VAL A 141 -6.87 -8.68 15.58
C VAL A 141 -6.77 -10.21 15.49
N GLU A 142 -5.61 -10.66 15.04
CA GLU A 142 -5.33 -12.06 14.72
C GLU A 142 -4.15 -12.57 15.55
N ALA A 143 -4.19 -13.83 15.95
CA ALA A 143 -3.12 -14.39 16.77
C ALA A 143 -2.73 -15.81 16.38
N TRP A 144 -1.44 -16.11 16.54
CA TRP A 144 -0.90 -17.47 16.59
C TRP A 144 -0.38 -17.77 17.99
N MET A 145 -0.88 -18.86 18.55
CA MET A 145 -0.52 -19.37 19.88
C MET A 145 0.18 -20.71 19.77
N TRP A 146 1.43 -20.79 20.24
CA TRP A 146 2.12 -22.07 20.36
C TRP A 146 1.69 -22.79 21.64
N GLY A 147 1.16 -23.97 21.53
CA GLY A 147 0.72 -24.77 22.65
C GLY A 147 -0.35 -25.80 22.30
N ASN A 148 -1.13 -26.21 23.28
CA ASN A 148 -2.18 -27.24 23.14
C ASN A 148 -3.52 -26.70 22.61
N ALA A 149 -3.60 -25.43 22.27
CA ALA A 149 -4.81 -24.71 21.81
C ALA A 149 -5.97 -24.66 22.82
N GLU A 150 -5.72 -24.95 24.08
CA GLU A 150 -6.74 -24.83 25.15
C GLU A 150 -6.75 -23.43 25.77
N THR A 151 -5.59 -22.79 25.76
CA THR A 151 -5.41 -21.44 26.31
C THR A 151 -5.38 -20.42 25.17
N PRO A 152 -6.31 -19.46 25.17
CA PRO A 152 -6.26 -18.36 24.20
C PRO A 152 -5.08 -17.43 24.46
N PRO A 153 -4.66 -16.61 23.49
CA PRO A 153 -3.69 -15.54 23.69
C PRO A 153 -4.14 -14.54 24.76
N ASP A 154 -3.19 -13.83 25.37
CA ASP A 154 -3.52 -12.72 26.24
C ASP A 154 -4.27 -11.63 25.47
N THR A 155 -5.22 -10.99 26.15
CA THR A 155 -6.01 -9.93 25.54
C THR A 155 -5.14 -8.74 25.17
N ILE A 156 -5.34 -8.22 23.98
CA ILE A 156 -4.72 -7.02 23.46
C ILE A 156 -5.69 -6.31 22.51
N SER A 157 -5.72 -5.00 22.53
CA SER A 157 -6.58 -4.25 21.63
C SER A 157 -5.90 -3.95 20.29
N PHE A 158 -6.71 -3.72 19.25
CA PHE A 158 -6.20 -3.26 17.97
C PHE A 158 -5.38 -1.98 18.11
N ALA A 159 -5.85 -1.01 18.90
CA ALA A 159 -5.19 0.28 19.08
C ALA A 159 -3.81 0.18 19.77
N GLU A 160 -3.59 -0.84 20.60
CA GLU A 160 -2.28 -1.08 21.23
C GLU A 160 -1.26 -1.61 20.21
N VAL A 161 -1.70 -2.39 19.22
CA VAL A 161 -0.81 -2.98 18.20
C VAL A 161 -0.69 -2.06 16.98
N CYS A 162 -1.79 -1.44 16.57
CA CYS A 162 -1.92 -0.53 15.46
C CYS A 162 -2.38 0.86 15.95
N PRO A 163 -1.54 1.61 16.64
CA PRO A 163 -1.93 2.95 17.07
C PRO A 163 -2.39 3.76 15.85
N PRO A 164 -3.35 4.68 16.01
CA PRO A 164 -3.67 5.62 14.95
C PRO A 164 -2.37 6.29 14.54
N ASP A 165 -2.17 6.43 13.22
CA ASP A 165 -1.00 7.14 12.73
C ASP A 165 -0.96 8.47 13.46
N SER A 166 0.02 8.65 14.34
CA SER A 166 0.33 9.97 14.85
C SER A 166 0.45 10.81 13.58
N THR A 167 -0.44 11.79 13.42
CA THR A 167 -0.27 12.78 12.35
C THR A 167 1.20 13.15 12.41
N PRO A 168 2.00 12.99 11.36
CA PRO A 168 3.37 13.40 11.41
C PRO A 168 3.32 14.84 11.93
N GLU A 169 3.89 15.09 13.10
CA GLU A 169 4.16 16.46 13.53
C GLU A 169 4.79 17.11 12.30
N PRO A 170 4.19 18.19 11.77
CA PRO A 170 4.67 18.77 10.52
C PRO A 170 6.17 18.92 10.72
N ALA A 171 6.94 18.13 9.96
CA ALA A 171 8.38 18.17 10.00
C ALA A 171 8.74 19.65 9.97
N PRO A 172 9.63 20.14 10.87
CA PRO A 172 10.00 21.55 10.88
C PRO A 172 10.27 21.90 9.43
N SER A 173 9.50 22.85 8.91
CA SER A 173 9.53 23.21 7.49
C SER A 173 10.97 23.58 7.19
N THR A 174 11.75 22.59 6.79
CA THR A 174 13.00 22.84 6.12
C THR A 174 12.55 23.57 4.87
N SER A 175 12.78 24.88 4.87
CA SER A 175 12.54 25.72 3.71
C SER A 175 13.17 25.00 2.54
N THR A 176 12.37 24.23 1.83
CA THR A 176 12.79 23.67 0.55
C THR A 176 12.95 24.92 -0.28
N ASP A 177 14.20 25.27 -0.57
CA ASP A 177 14.50 26.20 -1.65
C ASP A 177 13.63 25.76 -2.80
N THR A 178 12.58 26.53 -3.06
CA THR A 178 11.77 26.41 -4.26
C THR A 178 12.77 26.53 -5.40
N VAL A 179 13.09 25.39 -5.99
CA VAL A 179 13.67 25.40 -7.34
C VAL A 179 12.58 26.08 -8.17
N ASP A 180 12.77 27.38 -8.40
CA ASP A 180 11.91 28.19 -9.24
C ASP A 180 11.79 27.46 -10.58
N ALA A 181 10.63 26.85 -10.81
CA ALA A 181 10.28 26.37 -12.13
C ALA A 181 10.40 27.60 -13.08
N PRO A 182 11.15 27.50 -14.16
CA PRO A 182 11.35 28.65 -15.03
C PRO A 182 9.99 29.18 -15.48
N PRO A 183 9.73 30.49 -15.36
CA PRO A 183 8.42 31.06 -15.62
C PRO A 183 8.01 30.74 -17.08
N ILE A 184 6.79 30.20 -17.21
CA ILE A 184 6.19 29.82 -18.51
C ILE A 184 6.39 30.89 -19.57
N GLY A 185 6.53 32.15 -19.18
CA GLY A 185 6.87 33.28 -20.05
C GLY A 185 8.17 33.10 -20.86
N GLN A 186 9.18 32.40 -20.37
CA GLN A 186 10.41 32.16 -21.13
C GLN A 186 10.15 31.26 -22.35
N TYR A 187 9.33 30.22 -22.21
CA TYR A 187 9.00 29.33 -23.32
C TYR A 187 8.18 30.03 -24.39
N LEU A 188 7.31 30.97 -24.02
CA LEU A 188 6.53 31.79 -24.98
C LEU A 188 7.42 32.71 -25.78
N LEU A 189 8.45 33.31 -25.18
CA LEU A 189 9.42 34.14 -25.90
C LEU A 189 10.23 33.32 -26.92
N PHE A 190 10.70 32.14 -26.57
CA PHE A 190 11.43 31.28 -27.50
C PHE A 190 10.53 30.76 -28.63
N ALA A 191 9.27 30.39 -28.35
CA ALA A 191 8.32 29.99 -29.37
C ALA A 191 8.00 31.10 -30.34
N GLY A 192 7.81 32.35 -29.86
CA GLY A 192 7.58 33.52 -30.68
C GLY A 192 8.76 33.85 -31.59
N MET A 193 9.98 33.74 -31.06
CA MET A 193 11.20 34.01 -31.84
C MET A 193 11.42 32.95 -32.93
N ALA A 194 11.14 31.67 -32.65
CA ALA A 194 11.23 30.60 -33.65
C ALA A 194 10.23 30.79 -34.80
N LEU A 195 8.99 31.19 -34.50
CA LEU A 195 7.97 31.46 -35.50
C LEU A 195 8.34 32.67 -36.38
N ALA A 196 8.92 33.73 -35.80
CA ALA A 196 9.37 34.89 -36.54
C ALA A 196 10.51 34.56 -37.55
N LEU A 197 11.46 33.74 -37.13
CA LEU A 197 12.57 33.28 -37.99
C LEU A 197 12.07 32.36 -39.11
N LEU A 198 11.15 31.44 -38.84
CA LEU A 198 10.57 30.58 -39.88
C LEU A 198 9.73 31.38 -40.88
N GLY A 199 8.94 32.34 -40.40
CA GLY A 199 8.16 33.25 -41.25
C GLY A 199 9.05 34.14 -42.14
N GLY A 200 10.12 34.71 -41.56
CA GLY A 200 11.10 35.49 -42.28
C GLY A 200 11.82 34.69 -43.37
N PHE A 201 12.24 33.47 -43.06
CA PHE A 201 12.89 32.56 -44.02
C PHE A 201 11.96 32.22 -45.21
N TRP A 202 10.69 31.98 -44.92
CA TRP A 202 9.71 31.65 -45.96
C TRP A 202 9.40 32.80 -46.88
N LEU A 203 9.32 34.03 -46.37
CA LEU A 203 9.12 35.25 -47.13
C LEU A 203 10.33 35.58 -48.03
N THR A 204 11.56 35.41 -47.57
CA THR A 204 12.77 35.61 -48.37
C THR A 204 12.87 34.57 -49.48
N ARG A 205 12.55 33.31 -49.21
CA ARG A 205 12.57 32.23 -50.21
C ARG A 205 11.55 32.45 -51.32
N ARG A 206 10.37 33.03 -51.04
CA ARG A 206 9.37 33.38 -52.05
C ARG A 206 9.82 34.55 -52.98
N ARG A 207 10.64 35.46 -52.47
CA ARG A 207 11.12 36.61 -53.26
C ARG A 207 12.22 36.21 -54.27
N THR A 208 12.97 35.19 -54.01
CA THR A 208 14.05 34.71 -54.86
C THR A 208 13.56 33.84 -56.03
N THR A 209 12.31 33.35 -56.02
CA THR A 209 11.74 32.54 -57.10
C THR A 209 10.97 33.37 -58.16
N SER A 210 10.87 34.71 -58.01
CA SER A 210 10.23 35.58 -58.97
C SER A 210 11.33 36.39 -59.76
N GLY A 211 12.15 35.64 -60.47
CA GLY A 211 13.05 36.28 -61.46
C GLY A 211 12.28 36.65 -62.73
N PRO A 212 12.63 37.82 -63.41
CA PRO A 212 11.92 38.29 -64.55
C PRO A 212 12.17 37.40 -65.78
N ARG A 213 11.08 37.17 -66.52
CA ARG A 213 11.16 36.77 -67.94
C ARG A 213 11.33 37.99 -68.84
#